data_dce7fafa0b67bd80f91f6902148c8a9b
#
_entry.id   dce7fafa0b67bd80f91f6902148c8a9b
#
_cell.length_a   1.000
_cell.length_b   1.000
_cell.length_c   1.000
_cell.angle_alpha   90.00
_cell.angle_beta   90.00
_cell.angle_gamma   90.00
#
_symmetry.space_group_name_H-M   'P 1'
#
loop_
_entity.id
_entity.type
_entity.pdbx_description
1 polymer ?
#
loop_
_entity_poly.entity_id
_entity_poly.type
_entity_poly.pdbx_seq_one_letter_code
_entity_poly.pdbx_strand_id
1 'polypeptide(L)'
;MRRAVFSIPYSLIIGGREFSPDLISSITISKSLSGIGNGGIVTQQLSASVYADFSFLAGESVTVVGFDGLPTFYIDGENRTEDTVNITAYDRCRKLSQPFDYTSLKDGDKVDENGDPIFLDISASGLAEKIAAQCGFSGASNTGDILIGNVSSDVYKGAACNSIIENFASASGCFVCCGTDNTLRFQRIGSGYSSASAAHNSAVIVYPQKSFSRLIVSGDKSEFYDFGSGSAENIMEISNSLISQNVASALASRLLENGSFIYQPVSLNAVISGNIDPYGSVIVGDESYKVTNISINLCADGAVASLSAPVISESSSAYNNLLTRQINQRIAANKTYGNTLISGSGGLEFVDSGGDTYGFKTFAGGVAEFAGSMLSAVQPVGMIEDTADNVVSFVGALGDKKFRWKCTEATDGTISLEREEVVESG
;
A
#
# COMPACT_ATOMS: atom_id res chain seq x y z
N MET A 1 -14.35 2.18 -53.18
CA MET A 1 -14.90 1.41 -52.06
C MET A 1 -15.16 2.40 -50.93
N ARG A 2 -16.41 2.74 -50.60
CA ARG A 2 -16.70 3.56 -49.40
C ARG A 2 -16.44 2.67 -48.20
N ARG A 3 -15.36 2.95 -47.43
CA ARG A 3 -15.22 2.40 -46.08
C ARG A 3 -16.48 2.86 -45.31
N ALA A 4 -17.22 1.91 -44.77
CA ALA A 4 -18.20 2.22 -43.74
C ALA A 4 -17.37 2.77 -42.56
N VAL A 5 -17.40 4.09 -42.38
CA VAL A 5 -16.76 4.76 -41.26
C VAL A 5 -17.70 4.51 -40.08
N PHE A 6 -17.42 3.53 -39.27
CA PHE A 6 -18.02 3.41 -37.94
C PHE A 6 -17.49 4.59 -37.13
N SER A 7 -18.23 5.67 -37.04
CA SER A 7 -17.84 6.81 -36.23
C SER A 7 -18.06 6.46 -34.75
N ILE A 8 -17.04 6.67 -33.95
CA ILE A 8 -17.17 6.61 -32.47
C ILE A 8 -18.17 7.70 -32.05
N PRO A 9 -19.11 7.46 -31.10
CA PRO A 9 -20.08 8.47 -30.69
C PRO A 9 -19.49 9.54 -29.75
N TYR A 10 -18.17 9.66 -29.70
CA TYR A 10 -17.42 10.55 -28.80
C TYR A 10 -16.62 11.57 -29.61
N SER A 11 -16.50 12.80 -29.11
CA SER A 11 -15.59 13.81 -29.65
C SER A 11 -14.52 14.20 -28.65
N LEU A 12 -13.44 14.84 -29.14
CA LEU A 12 -12.37 15.36 -28.31
C LEU A 12 -12.28 16.88 -28.51
N ILE A 13 -12.08 17.60 -27.40
CA ILE A 13 -11.68 19.00 -27.44
C ILE A 13 -10.20 19.05 -26.99
N ILE A 14 -9.30 19.43 -27.90
CA ILE A 14 -7.86 19.48 -27.66
C ILE A 14 -7.38 20.92 -27.87
N GLY A 15 -6.83 21.55 -26.82
CA GLY A 15 -6.38 22.95 -26.90
C GLY A 15 -7.48 23.93 -27.32
N GLY A 16 -8.74 23.61 -27.01
CA GLY A 16 -9.91 24.39 -27.42
C GLY A 16 -10.43 24.11 -28.84
N ARG A 17 -9.81 23.18 -29.58
CA ARG A 17 -10.27 22.72 -30.91
C ARG A 17 -11.08 21.44 -30.78
N GLU A 18 -12.23 21.38 -31.41
CA GLU A 18 -13.07 20.18 -31.44
C GLU A 18 -12.66 19.25 -32.58
N PHE A 19 -12.47 17.98 -32.23
CA PHE A 19 -12.31 16.85 -33.17
C PHE A 19 -13.57 16.03 -33.16
N SER A 20 -14.26 16.06 -34.29
CA SER A 20 -15.48 15.28 -34.50
C SER A 20 -15.15 13.78 -34.56
N PRO A 21 -16.15 12.90 -34.35
CA PRO A 21 -15.96 11.45 -34.32
C PRO A 21 -15.27 10.85 -35.54
N ASP A 22 -15.43 11.44 -36.72
CA ASP A 22 -14.81 11.00 -37.98
C ASP A 22 -13.30 11.31 -38.07
N LEU A 23 -12.82 12.24 -37.25
CA LEU A 23 -11.40 12.58 -37.14
C LEU A 23 -10.69 11.79 -36.03
N ILE A 24 -11.36 10.90 -35.33
CA ILE A 24 -10.81 10.14 -34.21
C ILE A 24 -10.75 8.67 -34.58
N SER A 25 -9.56 8.09 -34.52
CA SER A 25 -9.34 6.66 -34.78
C SER A 25 -9.51 5.80 -33.52
N SER A 26 -9.06 6.28 -32.36
CA SER A 26 -9.16 5.57 -31.09
C SER A 26 -9.08 6.52 -29.89
N ILE A 27 -9.76 6.14 -28.81
CA ILE A 27 -9.61 6.77 -27.49
C ILE A 27 -9.56 5.64 -26.46
N THR A 28 -8.49 5.62 -25.67
CA THR A 28 -8.33 4.67 -24.56
C THR A 28 -8.02 5.43 -23.29
N ILE A 29 -8.71 5.10 -22.20
CA ILE A 29 -8.50 5.68 -20.88
C ILE A 29 -8.08 4.55 -19.96
N SER A 30 -6.97 4.72 -19.24
CA SER A 30 -6.47 3.74 -18.29
C SER A 30 -6.18 4.35 -16.95
N LYS A 31 -6.46 3.60 -15.90
CA LYS A 31 -6.13 3.92 -14.52
C LYS A 31 -6.01 2.66 -13.69
N SER A 32 -5.12 2.68 -12.72
CA SER A 32 -4.90 1.54 -11.85
C SER A 32 -4.50 2.00 -10.45
N LEU A 33 -4.90 1.21 -9.47
CA LEU A 33 -4.43 1.33 -8.10
C LEU A 33 -3.71 0.03 -7.75
N SER A 34 -2.43 0.14 -7.43
CA SER A 34 -1.61 -1.00 -7.03
C SER A 34 -1.76 -1.29 -5.53
N GLY A 35 -1.95 -2.56 -5.21
CA GLY A 35 -2.00 -3.03 -3.82
C GLY A 35 -3.38 -2.92 -3.17
N ILE A 36 -3.53 -3.64 -2.04
CA ILE A 36 -4.73 -3.66 -1.21
C ILE A 36 -4.39 -3.03 0.12
N GLY A 37 -5.21 -2.06 0.53
CA GLY A 37 -5.00 -1.36 1.80
C GLY A 37 -3.88 -0.32 1.75
N ASN A 38 -2.95 -0.42 0.82
CA ASN A 38 -1.95 0.61 0.60
C ASN A 38 -2.57 1.74 -0.21
N GLY A 39 -2.63 2.92 0.37
CA GLY A 39 -3.00 4.12 -0.33
C GLY A 39 -2.02 4.42 -1.49
N GLY A 40 -2.46 5.18 -2.45
CA GLY A 40 -1.63 5.56 -3.58
C GLY A 40 -2.27 6.67 -4.39
N ILE A 41 -1.55 7.17 -5.39
CA ILE A 41 -2.07 8.14 -6.33
C ILE A 41 -2.49 7.42 -7.60
N VAL A 42 -3.73 7.61 -8.00
CA VAL A 42 -4.29 7.13 -9.26
C VAL A 42 -4.15 8.21 -10.30
N THR A 43 -3.17 8.07 -11.18
CA THR A 43 -3.03 8.93 -12.36
C THR A 43 -3.81 8.30 -13.50
N GLN A 44 -4.74 9.06 -14.08
CA GLN A 44 -5.47 8.63 -15.25
C GLN A 44 -4.70 9.01 -16.52
N GLN A 45 -4.53 8.04 -17.42
CA GLN A 45 -3.92 8.26 -18.72
C GLN A 45 -4.98 8.18 -19.81
N LEU A 46 -4.95 9.12 -20.72
CA LEU A 46 -5.68 9.10 -21.98
C LEU A 46 -4.71 8.92 -23.12
N SER A 47 -4.98 7.94 -23.97
CA SER A 47 -4.29 7.75 -25.25
C SER A 47 -5.33 7.90 -26.38
N ALA A 48 -5.08 8.78 -27.32
CA ALA A 48 -5.96 8.97 -28.45
C ALA A 48 -5.18 9.08 -29.76
N SER A 49 -5.80 8.63 -30.83
CA SER A 49 -5.28 8.74 -32.20
C SER A 49 -6.25 9.58 -33.02
N VAL A 50 -5.78 10.72 -33.52
CA VAL A 50 -6.59 11.66 -34.27
C VAL A 50 -5.98 11.97 -35.62
N TYR A 51 -6.81 12.24 -36.62
CA TYR A 51 -6.36 12.74 -37.93
C TYR A 51 -6.14 14.24 -37.82
N ALA A 52 -4.89 14.66 -37.91
CA ALA A 52 -4.50 16.09 -37.85
C ALA A 52 -3.26 16.35 -38.71
N ASP A 53 -3.22 17.49 -39.36
CA ASP A 53 -2.09 17.96 -40.18
C ASP A 53 -1.12 18.90 -39.40
N PHE A 54 -1.37 19.09 -38.10
CA PHE A 54 -0.57 19.93 -37.20
C PHE A 54 -0.22 19.17 -35.92
N SER A 55 0.79 19.64 -35.21
CA SER A 55 1.24 19.10 -33.92
C SER A 55 0.51 19.79 -32.75
N PHE A 56 0.38 19.05 -31.67
CA PHE A 56 -0.13 19.57 -30.39
C PHE A 56 1.03 19.97 -29.48
N LEU A 57 0.75 20.89 -28.57
CA LEU A 57 1.74 21.33 -27.61
C LEU A 57 1.58 20.55 -26.28
N ALA A 58 2.71 20.22 -25.67
CA ALA A 58 2.70 19.67 -24.32
C ALA A 58 1.98 20.63 -23.34
N GLY A 59 1.11 20.10 -22.52
CA GLY A 59 0.28 20.84 -21.58
C GLY A 59 -1.05 21.34 -22.13
N GLU A 60 -1.34 21.21 -23.42
CA GLU A 60 -2.68 21.48 -23.94
C GLU A 60 -3.72 20.54 -23.31
N SER A 61 -4.90 21.10 -23.02
CA SER A 61 -6.00 20.36 -22.40
C SER A 61 -6.67 19.42 -23.40
N VAL A 62 -7.07 18.25 -22.92
CA VAL A 62 -7.86 17.26 -23.67
C VAL A 62 -9.10 16.92 -22.85
N THR A 63 -10.27 17.12 -23.43
CA THR A 63 -11.56 16.78 -22.83
C THR A 63 -12.29 15.80 -23.75
N VAL A 64 -12.81 14.72 -23.19
CA VAL A 64 -13.67 13.77 -23.90
C VAL A 64 -15.10 14.23 -23.77
N VAL A 65 -15.80 14.34 -24.89
CA VAL A 65 -17.22 14.71 -24.95
C VAL A 65 -18.05 13.49 -25.29
N GLY A 66 -19.17 13.30 -24.60
CA GLY A 66 -20.07 12.17 -24.81
C GLY A 66 -19.79 10.98 -23.87
N PHE A 67 -18.77 11.07 -23.00
CA PHE A 67 -18.53 10.10 -21.94
C PHE A 67 -18.26 10.83 -20.62
N ASP A 68 -19.23 10.73 -19.70
CA ASP A 68 -19.26 11.50 -18.47
C ASP A 68 -18.33 10.94 -17.39
N GLY A 69 -17.97 11.79 -16.43
CA GLY A 69 -17.24 11.41 -15.24
C GLY A 69 -15.71 11.39 -15.41
N LEU A 70 -15.18 11.92 -16.50
CA LEU A 70 -13.74 12.06 -16.70
C LEU A 70 -13.23 13.44 -16.27
N PRO A 71 -11.99 13.54 -15.73
CA PRO A 71 -11.31 14.81 -15.53
C PRO A 71 -10.84 15.38 -16.87
N THR A 72 -10.34 16.62 -16.86
CA THR A 72 -9.56 17.17 -17.97
C THR A 72 -8.17 16.54 -17.96
N PHE A 73 -7.72 16.08 -19.12
CA PHE A 73 -6.36 15.60 -19.34
C PHE A 73 -5.46 16.69 -19.94
N TYR A 74 -4.16 16.48 -19.85
CA TYR A 74 -3.15 17.40 -20.39
C TYR A 74 -2.11 16.60 -21.16
N ILE A 75 -1.79 17.05 -22.37
CA ILE A 75 -0.85 16.35 -23.26
C ILE A 75 0.54 16.31 -22.60
N ASP A 76 1.09 15.09 -22.48
CA ASP A 76 2.47 14.84 -22.04
C ASP A 76 3.39 14.62 -23.26
N GLY A 77 2.87 13.99 -24.30
CA GLY A 77 3.61 13.74 -25.53
C GLY A 77 2.74 13.38 -26.71
N GLU A 78 3.31 13.53 -27.89
CA GLU A 78 2.71 13.08 -29.16
C GLU A 78 3.69 12.25 -29.97
N ASN A 79 3.15 11.37 -30.80
CA ASN A 79 3.88 10.66 -31.83
C ASN A 79 3.06 10.69 -33.12
N ARG A 80 3.69 11.16 -34.23
CA ARG A 80 3.05 11.31 -35.51
C ARG A 80 3.39 10.17 -36.45
N THR A 81 2.38 9.62 -37.09
CA THR A 81 2.48 8.83 -38.31
C THR A 81 1.90 9.63 -39.48
N GLU A 82 2.03 9.18 -40.72
CA GLU A 82 1.74 9.97 -41.93
C GLU A 82 0.45 10.83 -41.84
N ASP A 83 -0.67 10.22 -41.42
CA ASP A 83 -1.98 10.88 -41.40
C ASP A 83 -2.60 10.99 -39.99
N THR A 84 -1.92 10.48 -38.97
CA THR A 84 -2.45 10.47 -37.60
C THR A 84 -1.46 10.97 -36.59
N VAL A 85 -1.99 11.67 -35.57
CA VAL A 85 -1.26 12.07 -34.40
C VAL A 85 -1.77 11.26 -33.19
N ASN A 86 -0.86 10.49 -32.61
CA ASN A 86 -1.12 9.73 -31.38
C ASN A 86 -0.71 10.60 -30.20
N ILE A 87 -1.65 10.95 -29.36
CA ILE A 87 -1.42 11.76 -28.16
C ILE A 87 -1.47 10.88 -26.92
N THR A 88 -0.59 11.17 -25.98
CA THR A 88 -0.63 10.66 -24.62
C THR A 88 -0.85 11.84 -23.67
N ALA A 89 -1.92 11.76 -22.91
CA ALA A 89 -2.29 12.82 -21.97
C ALA A 89 -2.58 12.21 -20.58
N TYR A 90 -2.34 12.99 -19.54
CA TYR A 90 -2.59 12.60 -18.17
C TYR A 90 -3.47 13.60 -17.47
N ASP A 91 -4.18 13.15 -16.43
CA ASP A 91 -4.83 14.05 -15.51
C ASP A 91 -3.81 14.86 -14.66
N ARG A 92 -4.30 15.74 -13.81
CA ARG A 92 -3.40 16.57 -12.99
C ARG A 92 -2.59 15.83 -11.97
N CYS A 93 -2.93 14.58 -11.61
CA CYS A 93 -2.12 13.78 -10.70
C CYS A 93 -0.68 13.58 -11.21
N ARG A 94 -0.48 13.63 -12.54
CA ARG A 94 0.87 13.62 -13.15
C ARG A 94 1.77 14.76 -12.62
N LYS A 95 1.19 15.93 -12.30
CA LYS A 95 1.92 17.08 -11.77
C LYS A 95 2.41 16.92 -10.35
N LEU A 96 1.89 15.94 -9.61
CA LEU A 96 2.34 15.67 -8.25
C LEU A 96 3.80 15.15 -8.18
N SER A 97 4.40 14.74 -9.30
CA SER A 97 5.81 14.32 -9.33
C SER A 97 6.82 15.44 -9.11
N GLN A 98 6.39 16.72 -9.13
CA GLN A 98 7.27 17.86 -8.89
C GLN A 98 7.65 18.00 -7.40
N PRO A 99 8.82 18.63 -7.10
CA PRO A 99 9.18 18.99 -5.73
C PRO A 99 8.15 19.92 -5.10
N PHE A 100 7.87 19.73 -3.82
CA PHE A 100 7.00 20.65 -3.09
C PHE A 100 7.75 21.96 -2.77
N ASP A 101 7.13 23.10 -3.09
CA ASP A 101 7.64 24.41 -2.70
C ASP A 101 7.28 24.73 -1.24
N TYR A 102 8.15 24.34 -0.34
CA TYR A 102 8.01 24.55 1.09
C TYR A 102 8.42 25.96 1.56
N THR A 103 8.91 26.81 0.68
CA THR A 103 9.41 28.15 1.06
C THR A 103 8.31 29.04 1.65
N SER A 104 7.06 28.83 1.23
CA SER A 104 5.88 29.52 1.77
C SER A 104 5.52 29.12 3.22
N LEU A 105 6.20 28.11 3.76
CA LEU A 105 5.99 27.60 5.14
C LEU A 105 7.09 28.04 6.10
N LYS A 106 7.96 28.97 5.71
CA LYS A 106 8.94 29.56 6.63
C LYS A 106 8.22 30.33 7.74
N ASP A 107 8.73 30.21 8.98
CA ASP A 107 8.24 30.95 10.14
C ASP A 107 8.87 32.36 10.17
N GLY A 108 8.52 33.19 9.17
CA GLY A 108 9.09 34.51 9.00
C GLY A 108 10.61 34.48 8.77
N ASP A 109 11.33 35.32 9.50
CA ASP A 109 12.80 35.39 9.46
C ASP A 109 13.47 34.56 10.57
N LYS A 110 12.73 33.69 11.26
CA LYS A 110 13.27 32.84 12.33
C LYS A 110 14.24 31.81 11.78
N VAL A 111 15.34 31.67 12.51
CA VAL A 111 16.38 30.67 12.22
C VAL A 111 16.66 29.83 13.45
N ASP A 112 17.13 28.61 13.25
CA ASP A 112 17.59 27.72 14.31
C ASP A 112 18.99 28.14 14.82
N GLU A 113 19.56 27.34 15.72
CA GLU A 113 20.89 27.56 16.30
C GLU A 113 22.04 27.50 15.28
N ASN A 114 21.80 26.89 14.12
CA ASN A 114 22.75 26.76 13.00
C ASN A 114 22.60 27.90 11.97
N GLY A 115 21.56 28.74 12.12
CA GLY A 115 21.22 29.79 11.17
C GLY A 115 20.30 29.31 10.01
N ASP A 116 19.78 28.09 10.09
CA ASP A 116 18.87 27.56 9.08
C ASP A 116 17.41 28.05 9.32
N PRO A 117 16.64 28.34 8.26
CA PRO A 117 15.26 28.77 8.40
C PRO A 117 14.39 27.76 9.13
N ILE A 118 13.60 28.21 10.10
CA ILE A 118 12.59 27.40 10.78
C ILE A 118 11.33 27.37 9.91
N PHE A 119 10.69 26.19 9.86
CA PHE A 119 9.45 25.99 9.10
C PHE A 119 8.30 25.67 10.06
N LEU A 120 7.10 26.11 9.69
CA LEU A 120 5.89 25.90 10.46
C LEU A 120 5.40 24.46 10.36
N ASP A 121 4.92 23.94 11.48
CA ASP A 121 4.05 22.76 11.46
C ASP A 121 2.71 23.13 10.83
N ILE A 122 2.21 22.27 9.98
CA ILE A 122 0.96 22.46 9.24
C ILE A 122 0.08 21.22 9.39
N SER A 123 -1.25 21.40 9.37
CA SER A 123 -2.14 20.25 9.28
C SER A 123 -1.96 19.50 7.96
N ALA A 124 -2.07 18.17 7.98
CA ALA A 124 -1.95 17.37 6.77
C ALA A 124 -3.00 17.78 5.70
N SER A 125 -4.21 18.15 6.13
CA SER A 125 -5.24 18.71 5.23
C SER A 125 -4.81 20.04 4.61
N GLY A 126 -4.26 20.96 5.41
CA GLY A 126 -3.76 22.26 4.90
C GLY A 126 -2.57 22.09 3.97
N LEU A 127 -1.69 21.11 4.21
CA LEU A 127 -0.58 20.79 3.32
C LEU A 127 -1.09 20.18 2.00
N ALA A 128 -2.11 19.31 2.05
CA ALA A 128 -2.75 18.78 0.85
C ALA A 128 -3.37 19.89 -0.02
N GLU A 129 -3.99 20.91 0.58
CA GLU A 129 -4.53 22.07 -0.13
C GLU A 129 -3.41 22.89 -0.82
N LYS A 130 -2.29 23.13 -0.13
CA LYS A 130 -1.14 23.83 -0.71
C LYS A 130 -0.54 23.06 -1.88
N ILE A 131 -0.38 21.74 -1.75
CA ILE A 131 0.09 20.88 -2.82
C ILE A 131 -0.88 20.89 -4.00
N ALA A 132 -2.18 20.80 -3.74
CA ALA A 132 -3.20 20.89 -4.78
C ALA A 132 -3.08 22.21 -5.56
N ALA A 133 -2.99 23.34 -4.89
CA ALA A 133 -2.82 24.66 -5.52
C ALA A 133 -1.53 24.72 -6.35
N GLN A 134 -0.40 24.28 -5.80
CA GLN A 134 0.88 24.26 -6.51
C GLN A 134 0.83 23.42 -7.78
N CYS A 135 0.16 22.27 -7.74
CA CYS A 135 0.02 21.34 -8.88
C CYS A 135 -1.09 21.78 -9.87
N GLY A 136 -1.76 22.92 -9.60
CA GLY A 136 -2.79 23.50 -10.46
C GLY A 136 -4.14 22.80 -10.40
N PHE A 137 -4.43 22.05 -9.32
CA PHE A 137 -5.79 21.62 -9.01
C PHE A 137 -6.65 22.82 -8.58
N SER A 138 -7.96 22.71 -8.72
CA SER A 138 -8.90 23.71 -8.20
C SER A 138 -9.01 23.73 -6.68
N GLY A 139 -8.46 22.73 -6.01
CA GLY A 139 -8.42 22.56 -4.57
C GLY A 139 -8.23 21.10 -4.18
N ALA A 140 -8.29 20.77 -2.89
CA ALA A 140 -8.36 19.41 -2.40
C ALA A 140 -9.77 19.11 -1.88
N SER A 141 -10.25 17.89 -2.05
CA SER A 141 -11.57 17.47 -1.57
C SER A 141 -11.47 16.21 -0.74
N ASN A 142 -12.42 16.02 0.17
CA ASN A 142 -12.47 14.94 1.16
C ASN A 142 -11.22 14.93 2.08
N THR A 143 -10.61 16.08 2.33
CA THR A 143 -9.44 16.21 3.22
C THR A 143 -9.75 15.83 4.66
N GLY A 144 -11.03 15.82 5.07
CA GLY A 144 -11.49 15.27 6.36
C GLY A 144 -11.30 13.74 6.47
N ASP A 145 -11.01 13.06 5.39
CA ASP A 145 -10.65 11.64 5.39
C ASP A 145 -9.18 11.39 5.74
N ILE A 146 -8.34 12.42 5.76
CA ILE A 146 -6.95 12.33 6.21
C ILE A 146 -6.94 12.15 7.74
N LEU A 147 -6.41 11.03 8.21
CA LEU A 147 -6.35 10.69 9.64
C LEU A 147 -5.19 11.34 10.38
N ILE A 148 -4.22 11.87 9.65
CA ILE A 148 -3.04 12.53 10.19
C ILE A 148 -3.42 13.95 10.60
N GLY A 149 -2.98 14.37 11.78
CA GLY A 149 -3.16 15.73 12.28
C GLY A 149 -2.14 16.71 11.69
N ASN A 150 -1.38 17.34 12.57
CA ASN A 150 -0.27 18.22 12.16
C ASN A 150 0.95 17.38 11.77
N VAL A 151 1.69 17.87 10.80
CA VAL A 151 2.94 17.29 10.31
C VAL A 151 4.07 18.31 10.49
N SER A 152 5.23 17.81 10.90
CA SER A 152 6.45 18.60 11.04
C SER A 152 7.08 18.91 9.68
N SER A 153 8.03 19.84 9.70
CA SER A 153 8.79 20.20 8.49
C SER A 153 9.53 19.03 7.84
N ASP A 154 9.90 18.01 8.61
CA ASP A 154 10.61 16.83 8.10
C ASP A 154 9.78 16.03 7.09
N VAL A 155 8.46 16.14 7.13
CA VAL A 155 7.54 15.46 6.21
C VAL A 155 7.56 16.09 4.82
N TYR A 156 7.71 17.42 4.74
CA TYR A 156 7.55 18.14 3.48
C TYR A 156 8.81 18.84 2.97
N LYS A 157 9.80 19.10 3.82
CA LYS A 157 11.04 19.78 3.43
C LYS A 157 11.86 18.89 2.48
N GLY A 158 12.03 19.33 1.25
CA GLY A 158 12.78 18.62 0.22
C GLY A 158 12.07 17.39 -0.39
N ALA A 159 10.82 17.14 -0.01
CA ALA A 159 10.03 16.03 -0.55
C ALA A 159 9.32 16.43 -1.86
N ALA A 160 9.00 15.43 -2.68
CA ALA A 160 8.12 15.61 -3.82
C ALA A 160 6.64 15.57 -3.37
N CYS A 161 5.77 16.30 -4.08
CA CYS A 161 4.35 16.37 -3.77
C CYS A 161 3.69 14.99 -3.73
N ASN A 162 4.03 14.09 -4.68
CA ASN A 162 3.48 12.73 -4.69
C ASN A 162 3.84 11.96 -3.41
N SER A 163 5.10 12.00 -2.95
CA SER A 163 5.54 11.28 -1.77
C SER A 163 4.77 11.72 -0.52
N ILE A 164 4.51 13.02 -0.38
CA ILE A 164 3.74 13.56 0.74
C ILE A 164 2.28 13.05 0.67
N ILE A 165 1.65 13.19 -0.49
CA ILE A 165 0.25 12.80 -0.69
C ILE A 165 0.06 11.27 -0.57
N GLU A 166 0.99 10.46 -1.08
CA GLU A 166 0.97 8.99 -0.92
C GLU A 166 1.07 8.57 0.53
N ASN A 167 1.95 9.24 1.31
CA ASN A 167 2.05 8.99 2.74
C ASN A 167 0.75 9.35 3.47
N PHE A 168 0.10 10.47 3.14
CA PHE A 168 -1.19 10.83 3.74
C PHE A 168 -2.28 9.82 3.37
N ALA A 169 -2.36 9.43 2.11
CA ALA A 169 -3.33 8.47 1.61
C ALA A 169 -3.14 7.10 2.27
N SER A 170 -1.91 6.58 2.29
CA SER A 170 -1.58 5.29 2.90
C SER A 170 -1.89 5.26 4.39
N ALA A 171 -1.42 6.25 5.16
CA ALA A 171 -1.68 6.33 6.60
C ALA A 171 -3.17 6.50 6.94
N SER A 172 -3.98 6.90 5.98
CA SER A 172 -5.40 7.17 6.17
C SER A 172 -6.33 6.11 5.57
N GLY A 173 -5.78 5.06 4.95
CA GLY A 173 -6.57 4.06 4.24
C GLY A 173 -7.37 4.67 3.08
N CYS A 174 -6.75 5.60 2.37
CA CYS A 174 -7.30 6.30 1.22
C CYS A 174 -6.44 6.07 -0.01
N PHE A 175 -7.01 6.32 -1.18
CA PHE A 175 -6.26 6.61 -2.39
C PHE A 175 -6.60 8.02 -2.87
N VAL A 176 -5.80 8.55 -3.78
CA VAL A 176 -5.97 9.91 -4.30
C VAL A 176 -6.12 9.87 -5.80
N CYS A 177 -7.06 10.64 -6.33
CA CYS A 177 -7.29 10.78 -7.77
C CYS A 177 -7.66 12.21 -8.12
N CYS A 178 -7.66 12.51 -9.41
CA CYS A 178 -8.20 13.76 -9.93
C CYS A 178 -9.72 13.65 -10.09
N GLY A 179 -10.47 14.54 -9.43
CA GLY A 179 -11.91 14.67 -9.61
C GLY A 179 -12.29 15.27 -10.97
N THR A 180 -13.55 15.08 -11.38
CA THR A 180 -14.11 15.69 -12.61
C THR A 180 -14.08 17.22 -12.57
N ASP A 181 -14.14 17.80 -11.39
CA ASP A 181 -14.03 19.23 -11.09
C ASP A 181 -12.56 19.70 -10.98
N ASN A 182 -11.64 18.85 -11.37
CA ASN A 182 -10.19 19.09 -11.28
C ASN A 182 -9.69 19.31 -9.84
N THR A 183 -10.32 18.71 -8.84
CA THR A 183 -9.86 18.69 -7.45
C THR A 183 -8.94 17.49 -7.19
N LEU A 184 -7.98 17.65 -6.26
CA LEU A 184 -7.21 16.56 -5.67
C LEU A 184 -8.10 15.86 -4.63
N ARG A 185 -8.62 14.67 -4.95
CA ARG A 185 -9.66 14.00 -4.17
C ARG A 185 -9.12 12.82 -3.40
N PHE A 186 -9.29 12.84 -2.07
CA PHE A 186 -9.04 11.68 -1.20
C PHE A 186 -10.27 10.78 -1.17
N GLN A 187 -10.08 9.50 -1.40
CA GLN A 187 -11.16 8.52 -1.40
C GLN A 187 -10.79 7.32 -0.51
N ARG A 188 -11.71 6.90 0.34
CA ARG A 188 -11.50 5.75 1.23
C ARG A 188 -11.41 4.46 0.44
N ILE A 189 -10.46 3.61 0.79
CA ILE A 189 -10.35 2.26 0.25
C ILE A 189 -11.60 1.47 0.65
N GLY A 190 -12.17 0.74 -0.30
CA GLY A 190 -13.36 -0.08 -0.06
C GLY A 190 -14.71 0.63 -0.17
N SER A 191 -14.78 1.98 -0.08
CA SER A 191 -16.00 2.72 -0.37
C SER A 191 -16.05 3.07 -1.85
N GLY A 192 -17.06 2.54 -2.55
CA GLY A 192 -17.29 2.87 -3.96
C GLY A 192 -17.96 4.22 -4.11
N TYR A 193 -17.29 5.19 -4.72
CA TYR A 193 -17.84 6.51 -5.04
C TYR A 193 -18.47 6.57 -6.42
N SER A 194 -18.14 5.61 -7.28
CA SER A 194 -18.68 5.51 -8.63
C SER A 194 -19.27 4.13 -8.88
N SER A 195 -20.28 4.07 -9.70
CA SER A 195 -20.85 2.83 -10.18
C SER A 195 -21.19 2.94 -11.65
N ALA A 196 -21.01 1.87 -12.39
CA ALA A 196 -21.46 1.77 -13.77
C ALA A 196 -22.16 0.43 -13.99
N SER A 197 -23.21 0.45 -14.79
CA SER A 197 -23.86 -0.77 -15.24
C SER A 197 -23.12 -1.34 -16.43
N ALA A 198 -22.92 -2.66 -16.42
CA ALA A 198 -22.38 -3.42 -17.53
C ALA A 198 -23.50 -4.06 -18.35
N ALA A 199 -23.27 -4.20 -19.66
CA ALA A 199 -24.23 -4.88 -20.52
C ALA A 199 -24.38 -6.37 -20.15
N HIS A 200 -25.54 -6.95 -20.40
CA HIS A 200 -25.89 -8.34 -20.04
C HIS A 200 -24.96 -9.43 -20.59
N ASN A 201 -24.21 -9.15 -21.65
CA ASN A 201 -23.27 -10.11 -22.29
C ASN A 201 -21.84 -9.99 -21.80
N SER A 202 -21.62 -9.41 -20.61
CA SER A 202 -20.29 -9.23 -20.03
C SER A 202 -19.68 -10.56 -19.60
N ALA A 203 -18.42 -10.80 -19.99
CA ALA A 203 -17.68 -11.96 -19.52
C ALA A 203 -17.06 -11.62 -18.15
N VAL A 204 -17.41 -12.38 -17.11
CA VAL A 204 -16.93 -12.20 -15.74
C VAL A 204 -16.24 -13.45 -15.28
N ILE A 205 -15.01 -13.31 -14.76
CA ILE A 205 -14.25 -14.36 -14.07
C ILE A 205 -14.08 -13.92 -12.63
N VAL A 206 -14.66 -14.68 -11.71
CA VAL A 206 -14.59 -14.41 -10.27
C VAL A 206 -13.65 -15.43 -9.63
N TYR A 207 -12.72 -14.95 -8.83
CA TYR A 207 -11.77 -15.77 -8.09
C TYR A 207 -12.21 -15.90 -6.62
N PRO A 208 -11.64 -16.83 -5.84
CA PRO A 208 -11.96 -16.95 -4.42
C PRO A 208 -11.80 -15.64 -3.66
N GLN A 209 -12.81 -15.29 -2.89
CA GLN A 209 -12.83 -14.10 -2.04
C GLN A 209 -11.80 -14.24 -0.91
N LYS A 210 -11.11 -13.14 -0.59
CA LYS A 210 -10.25 -13.01 0.58
C LYS A 210 -10.89 -12.09 1.61
N SER A 211 -10.78 -12.48 2.89
CA SER A 211 -11.28 -11.70 4.02
C SER A 211 -10.10 -11.41 4.95
N PHE A 212 -9.73 -10.16 5.07
CA PHE A 212 -8.66 -9.71 5.96
C PHE A 212 -9.29 -9.28 7.29
N SER A 213 -9.15 -10.12 8.31
CA SER A 213 -9.70 -9.89 9.66
C SER A 213 -8.68 -9.34 10.65
N ARG A 214 -7.43 -9.17 10.22
CA ARG A 214 -6.34 -8.64 11.02
C ARG A 214 -5.57 -7.59 10.25
N LEU A 215 -5.31 -6.46 10.90
CA LEU A 215 -4.53 -5.37 10.37
C LEU A 215 -3.28 -5.17 11.22
N ILE A 216 -2.13 -5.20 10.57
CA ILE A 216 -0.84 -4.88 11.16
C ILE A 216 -0.39 -3.54 10.62
N VAL A 217 -0.09 -2.61 11.50
CA VAL A 217 0.34 -1.27 11.15
C VAL A 217 1.71 -1.01 11.74
N SER A 218 2.67 -0.64 10.91
CA SER A 218 4.01 -0.23 11.33
C SER A 218 4.14 1.29 11.18
N GLY A 219 4.44 1.97 12.31
CA GLY A 219 4.72 3.40 12.36
C GLY A 219 6.22 3.72 12.27
N ASP A 220 6.59 4.92 12.73
CA ASP A 220 7.98 5.34 12.89
C ASP A 220 8.66 4.59 14.06
N LYS A 221 9.99 4.53 14.04
CA LYS A 221 10.83 4.04 15.15
C LYS A 221 10.48 2.63 15.66
N SER A 222 10.09 1.73 14.77
CA SER A 222 9.71 0.36 15.13
C SER A 222 8.39 0.26 15.93
N GLU A 223 7.59 1.31 15.96
CA GLU A 223 6.23 1.23 16.49
C GLU A 223 5.40 0.26 15.67
N PHE A 224 4.64 -0.54 16.37
CA PHE A 224 3.88 -1.64 15.79
C PHE A 224 2.54 -1.78 16.49
N TYR A 225 1.49 -1.81 15.70
CA TYR A 225 0.11 -1.90 16.18
C TYR A 225 -0.59 -3.07 15.48
N ASP A 226 -1.30 -3.88 16.25
CA ASP A 226 -1.96 -5.09 15.80
C ASP A 226 -3.45 -5.03 16.20
N PHE A 227 -4.33 -5.13 15.20
CA PHE A 227 -5.77 -5.00 15.37
C PHE A 227 -6.50 -6.18 14.75
N GLY A 228 -7.59 -6.61 15.41
CA GLY A 228 -8.42 -7.71 14.96
C GLY A 228 -7.85 -9.06 15.36
N SER A 229 -8.34 -10.13 14.72
CA SER A 229 -7.93 -11.50 14.98
C SER A 229 -8.00 -12.31 13.68
N GLY A 230 -7.18 -13.34 13.56
CA GLY A 230 -7.19 -14.19 12.37
C GLY A 230 -5.88 -14.91 12.15
N SER A 231 -5.91 -15.89 11.24
CA SER A 231 -4.74 -16.62 10.80
C SER A 231 -3.81 -15.76 9.93
N ALA A 232 -2.62 -16.27 9.68
CA ALA A 232 -1.61 -15.63 8.82
C ALA A 232 -2.10 -15.22 7.43
N GLU A 233 -3.04 -15.97 6.87
CA GLU A 233 -3.57 -15.77 5.53
C GLU A 233 -4.52 -14.57 5.41
N ASN A 234 -4.99 -14.06 6.56
CA ASN A 234 -6.01 -13.03 6.67
C ASN A 234 -5.44 -11.70 7.21
N ILE A 235 -4.16 -11.46 7.02
CA ILE A 235 -3.46 -10.27 7.51
C ILE A 235 -3.31 -9.26 6.39
N MET A 236 -3.67 -8.00 6.69
CA MET A 236 -3.31 -6.83 5.91
C MET A 236 -2.19 -6.08 6.63
N GLU A 237 -1.14 -5.71 5.93
CA GLU A 237 -0.01 -4.97 6.50
C GLU A 237 0.10 -3.57 5.85
N ILE A 238 0.20 -2.53 6.68
CA ILE A 238 0.43 -1.15 6.26
C ILE A 238 1.63 -0.62 7.02
N SER A 239 2.60 -0.06 6.30
CA SER A 239 3.79 0.54 6.87
C SER A 239 3.90 1.99 6.43
N ASN A 240 3.92 2.92 7.40
CA ASN A 240 4.03 4.35 7.12
C ASN A 240 4.54 5.10 8.36
N SER A 241 5.59 5.91 8.20
CA SER A 241 6.22 6.65 9.29
C SER A 241 5.34 7.71 9.96
N LEU A 242 4.25 8.12 9.34
CA LEU A 242 3.31 9.10 9.88
C LEU A 242 2.25 8.48 10.81
N ILE A 243 2.25 7.16 10.96
CA ILE A 243 1.25 6.46 11.75
C ILE A 243 1.66 6.43 13.22
N SER A 244 0.93 7.19 14.03
CA SER A 244 0.91 7.09 15.49
C SER A 244 -0.14 6.09 15.96
N GLN A 245 -0.17 5.74 17.25
CA GLN A 245 -1.18 4.85 17.84
C GLN A 245 -2.62 5.30 17.56
N ASN A 246 -2.90 6.59 17.63
CA ASN A 246 -4.25 7.11 17.37
C ASN A 246 -4.64 6.96 15.91
N VAL A 247 -3.71 7.25 15.00
CA VAL A 247 -3.90 7.07 13.55
C VAL A 247 -4.09 5.59 13.23
N ALA A 248 -3.28 4.70 13.80
CA ALA A 248 -3.40 3.26 13.63
C ALA A 248 -4.76 2.73 14.08
N SER A 249 -5.25 3.17 15.25
CA SER A 249 -6.58 2.79 15.77
C SER A 249 -7.71 3.28 14.87
N ALA A 250 -7.63 4.51 14.36
CA ALA A 250 -8.62 5.07 13.45
C ALA A 250 -8.60 4.35 12.08
N LEU A 251 -7.40 4.03 11.58
CA LEU A 251 -7.21 3.27 10.34
C LEU A 251 -7.79 1.85 10.46
N ALA A 252 -7.54 1.17 11.58
CA ALA A 252 -8.11 -0.15 11.86
C ALA A 252 -9.64 -0.10 11.92
N SER A 253 -10.20 0.88 12.62
CA SER A 253 -11.66 1.07 12.68
C SER A 253 -12.25 1.32 11.29
N ARG A 254 -11.54 1.99 10.41
CA ARG A 254 -11.97 2.26 9.03
C ARG A 254 -11.89 1.03 8.13
N LEU A 255 -10.77 0.30 8.16
CA LEU A 255 -10.55 -0.84 7.27
C LEU A 255 -11.25 -2.11 7.75
N LEU A 256 -11.38 -2.29 9.07
CA LEU A 256 -12.04 -3.44 9.68
C LEU A 256 -13.44 -3.08 10.22
N GLU A 257 -14.15 -2.14 9.61
CA GLU A 257 -15.43 -1.60 10.09
C GLU A 257 -16.47 -2.68 10.41
N ASN A 258 -16.49 -3.77 9.63
CA ASN A 258 -17.39 -4.92 9.84
C ASN A 258 -16.64 -6.17 10.34
N GLY A 259 -15.53 -5.99 11.07
CA GLY A 259 -14.68 -7.08 11.53
C GLY A 259 -13.71 -7.63 10.50
N SER A 260 -13.88 -7.30 9.22
CA SER A 260 -12.95 -7.69 8.17
C SER A 260 -13.06 -6.79 6.94
N PHE A 261 -11.93 -6.63 6.23
CA PHE A 261 -11.90 -6.05 4.89
C PHE A 261 -12.06 -7.18 3.86
N ILE A 262 -13.13 -7.10 3.07
CA ILE A 262 -13.43 -8.11 2.05
C ILE A 262 -12.88 -7.67 0.71
N TYR A 263 -12.11 -8.55 0.08
CA TYR A 263 -11.57 -8.36 -1.25
C TYR A 263 -11.95 -9.51 -2.17
N GLN A 264 -12.61 -9.17 -3.28
CA GLN A 264 -13.03 -10.10 -4.30
C GLN A 264 -12.19 -9.90 -5.56
N PRO A 265 -11.19 -10.77 -5.84
CA PRO A 265 -10.50 -10.70 -7.12
C PRO A 265 -11.47 -11.02 -8.26
N VAL A 266 -11.40 -10.22 -9.31
CA VAL A 266 -12.30 -10.34 -10.46
C VAL A 266 -11.60 -9.87 -11.72
N SER A 267 -11.96 -10.45 -12.87
CA SER A 267 -11.61 -9.94 -14.19
C SER A 267 -12.89 -9.94 -15.04
N LEU A 268 -13.18 -8.81 -15.65
CA LEU A 268 -14.37 -8.69 -16.49
C LEU A 268 -14.12 -7.78 -17.70
N ASN A 269 -14.75 -8.15 -18.82
CA ASN A 269 -14.82 -7.31 -20.01
C ASN A 269 -16.30 -6.99 -20.23
N ALA A 270 -16.61 -5.71 -20.35
CA ALA A 270 -17.99 -5.25 -20.39
C ALA A 270 -18.11 -3.96 -21.22
N VAL A 271 -19.31 -3.74 -21.79
CA VAL A 271 -19.70 -2.41 -22.24
C VAL A 271 -20.30 -1.70 -21.03
N ILE A 272 -19.75 -0.55 -20.67
CA ILE A 272 -20.11 0.21 -19.48
C ILE A 272 -20.80 1.53 -19.85
N SER A 273 -21.65 2.03 -18.96
CA SER A 273 -22.45 3.23 -19.19
C SER A 273 -21.79 4.53 -18.71
N GLY A 274 -20.65 4.47 -18.05
CA GLY A 274 -19.96 5.66 -17.49
C GLY A 274 -18.59 5.34 -16.93
N ASN A 275 -17.89 6.38 -16.52
CA ASN A 275 -16.58 6.25 -15.90
C ASN A 275 -16.66 5.58 -14.53
N ILE A 276 -15.65 4.78 -14.20
CA ILE A 276 -15.49 4.08 -12.93
C ILE A 276 -14.17 4.47 -12.34
N ASP A 277 -14.14 4.74 -11.04
CA ASP A 277 -12.90 4.96 -10.29
C ASP A 277 -12.45 3.66 -9.60
N PRO A 278 -11.18 3.53 -9.21
CA PRO A 278 -10.73 2.41 -8.40
C PRO A 278 -11.61 2.22 -7.16
N TYR A 279 -11.86 0.96 -6.80
CA TYR A 279 -12.89 0.54 -5.85
C TYR A 279 -14.33 0.92 -6.23
N GLY A 280 -14.56 1.50 -7.40
CA GLY A 280 -15.88 1.67 -7.96
C GLY A 280 -16.57 0.34 -8.23
N SER A 281 -17.91 0.37 -8.24
CA SER A 281 -18.74 -0.81 -8.43
C SER A 281 -19.14 -0.98 -9.88
N VAL A 282 -18.96 -2.18 -10.42
CA VAL A 282 -19.48 -2.59 -11.72
C VAL A 282 -20.63 -3.54 -11.49
N ILE A 283 -21.80 -3.15 -11.96
CA ILE A 283 -23.04 -3.93 -11.81
C ILE A 283 -23.24 -4.78 -13.07
N VAL A 284 -23.26 -6.10 -12.91
CA VAL A 284 -23.51 -7.09 -13.96
C VAL A 284 -24.72 -7.93 -13.54
N GLY A 285 -25.86 -7.70 -14.14
CA GLY A 285 -27.11 -8.29 -13.67
C GLY A 285 -27.45 -7.81 -12.26
N ASP A 286 -27.63 -8.74 -11.34
CA ASP A 286 -27.93 -8.47 -9.93
C ASP A 286 -26.66 -8.41 -9.04
N GLU A 287 -25.48 -8.63 -9.63
CA GLU A 287 -24.22 -8.69 -8.88
C GLU A 287 -23.39 -7.41 -9.06
N SER A 288 -22.61 -7.09 -8.02
CA SER A 288 -21.76 -5.89 -7.99
C SER A 288 -20.32 -6.27 -7.67
N TYR A 289 -19.39 -5.85 -8.52
CA TYR A 289 -17.97 -6.15 -8.41
C TYR A 289 -17.16 -4.87 -8.24
N LYS A 290 -16.23 -4.84 -7.29
CA LYS A 290 -15.28 -3.73 -7.12
C LYS A 290 -14.03 -3.98 -7.95
N VAL A 291 -13.57 -2.96 -8.67
CA VAL A 291 -12.43 -3.04 -9.58
C VAL A 291 -11.36 -2.01 -9.19
N THR A 292 -10.10 -2.34 -9.44
CA THR A 292 -8.98 -1.45 -9.14
C THR A 292 -8.17 -1.07 -10.39
N ASN A 293 -8.19 -1.94 -11.40
CA ASN A 293 -7.53 -1.70 -12.69
C ASN A 293 -8.61 -1.55 -13.76
N ILE A 294 -8.53 -0.46 -14.50
CA ILE A 294 -9.57 -0.02 -15.41
C ILE A 294 -8.91 0.42 -16.70
N SER A 295 -9.33 -0.18 -17.81
CA SER A 295 -8.97 0.25 -19.16
C SER A 295 -10.24 0.35 -20.00
N ILE A 296 -10.56 1.54 -20.48
CA ILE A 296 -11.79 1.83 -21.21
C ILE A 296 -11.39 2.22 -22.64
N ASN A 297 -11.91 1.48 -23.62
CA ASN A 297 -11.79 1.82 -25.03
C ASN A 297 -13.11 2.40 -25.51
N LEU A 298 -13.08 3.65 -25.93
CA LEU A 298 -14.25 4.33 -26.49
C LEU A 298 -14.32 4.05 -28.00
N CYS A 299 -15.28 3.26 -28.41
CA CYS A 299 -15.44 2.79 -29.80
C CYS A 299 -16.89 3.01 -30.31
N ALA A 300 -17.14 2.62 -31.54
CA ALA A 300 -18.46 2.77 -32.17
C ALA A 300 -19.58 2.03 -31.41
N ASP A 301 -19.25 0.91 -30.77
CA ASP A 301 -20.17 0.09 -30.00
C ASP A 301 -20.39 0.60 -28.54
N GLY A 302 -19.76 1.73 -28.19
CA GLY A 302 -19.83 2.32 -26.87
C GLY A 302 -18.49 2.26 -26.11
N ALA A 303 -18.55 2.31 -24.80
CA ALA A 303 -17.37 2.23 -23.94
C ALA A 303 -17.11 0.77 -23.53
N VAL A 304 -16.17 0.13 -24.23
CA VAL A 304 -15.74 -1.24 -23.92
C VAL A 304 -14.63 -1.19 -22.88
N ALA A 305 -14.88 -1.77 -21.70
CA ALA A 305 -13.97 -1.76 -20.60
C ALA A 305 -13.38 -3.14 -20.30
N SER A 306 -12.08 -3.18 -20.08
CA SER A 306 -11.38 -4.29 -19.43
C SER A 306 -11.09 -3.87 -17.99
N LEU A 307 -11.68 -4.57 -17.04
CA LEU A 307 -11.77 -4.20 -15.63
C LEU A 307 -11.28 -5.35 -14.78
N SER A 308 -10.47 -5.08 -13.78
CA SER A 308 -10.03 -6.14 -12.87
C SER A 308 -9.74 -5.64 -11.45
N ALA A 309 -9.85 -6.58 -10.52
CA ALA A 309 -9.22 -6.54 -9.22
C ALA A 309 -8.27 -7.75 -9.18
N PRO A 310 -6.94 -7.56 -9.13
CA PRO A 310 -5.99 -8.65 -9.32
C PRO A 310 -6.03 -9.65 -8.18
N VAL A 311 -5.66 -10.91 -8.47
CA VAL A 311 -5.45 -11.92 -7.44
C VAL A 311 -4.24 -11.53 -6.60
N ILE A 312 -4.42 -11.55 -5.28
CA ILE A 312 -3.34 -11.28 -4.34
C ILE A 312 -2.54 -12.57 -4.15
N SER A 313 -1.25 -12.52 -4.41
CA SER A 313 -0.34 -13.57 -4.00
C SER A 313 -0.17 -13.54 -2.48
N GLU A 314 -0.26 -14.69 -1.83
CA GLU A 314 0.01 -14.81 -0.40
C GLU A 314 1.49 -14.47 -0.15
N SER A 315 1.73 -13.50 0.75
CA SER A 315 3.08 -13.17 1.17
C SER A 315 3.37 -13.94 2.47
N SER A 316 4.13 -15.01 2.35
CA SER A 316 4.70 -15.71 3.52
C SER A 316 5.60 -14.79 4.39
N SER A 317 6.04 -13.68 3.84
CA SER A 317 6.86 -12.68 4.56
C SER A 317 6.10 -11.94 5.64
N ALA A 318 4.81 -11.64 5.45
CA ALA A 318 4.00 -10.94 6.46
C ALA A 318 3.83 -11.78 7.74
N TYR A 319 3.66 -13.10 7.59
CA TYR A 319 3.54 -14.02 8.73
C TYR A 319 4.86 -14.18 9.51
N ASN A 320 5.96 -14.38 8.81
CA ASN A 320 7.27 -14.50 9.43
C ASN A 320 7.68 -13.20 10.15
N ASN A 321 7.37 -12.05 9.54
CA ASN A 321 7.55 -10.75 10.17
C ASN A 321 6.67 -10.58 11.41
N LEU A 322 5.43 -11.08 11.40
CA LEU A 322 4.54 -11.04 12.54
C LEU A 322 5.07 -11.85 13.71
N LEU A 323 5.46 -13.12 13.48
CA LEU A 323 6.04 -13.96 14.53
C LEU A 323 7.29 -13.32 15.12
N THR A 324 8.21 -12.84 14.28
CA THR A 324 9.41 -12.15 14.72
C THR A 324 9.07 -10.91 15.56
N ARG A 325 8.08 -10.12 15.14
CA ARG A 325 7.65 -8.92 15.87
C ARG A 325 6.92 -9.25 17.17
N GLN A 326 6.06 -10.26 17.20
CA GLN A 326 5.41 -10.72 18.43
C GLN A 326 6.43 -11.25 19.44
N ILE A 327 7.41 -11.99 18.96
CA ILE A 327 8.54 -12.44 19.75
C ILE A 327 9.30 -11.22 20.32
N ASN A 328 9.63 -10.24 19.50
CA ASN A 328 10.35 -9.02 19.93
C ASN A 328 9.52 -8.17 20.93
N GLN A 329 8.18 -8.07 20.76
CA GLN A 329 7.30 -7.40 21.72
C GLN A 329 7.23 -8.12 23.06
N ARG A 330 7.09 -9.45 23.06
CA ARG A 330 7.11 -10.25 24.29
C ARG A 330 8.46 -10.13 25.02
N ILE A 331 9.53 -10.04 24.26
CA ILE A 331 10.89 -9.80 24.78
C ILE A 331 11.00 -8.41 25.39
N ALA A 332 10.50 -7.36 24.70
CA ALA A 332 10.51 -6.01 25.22
C ALA A 332 9.65 -5.88 26.48
N ALA A 333 8.48 -6.54 26.53
CA ALA A 333 7.66 -6.63 27.73
C ALA A 333 8.36 -7.40 28.86
N ASN A 334 9.04 -8.49 28.53
CA ASN A 334 9.82 -9.27 29.50
C ASN A 334 11.12 -8.59 29.94
N LYS A 335 11.65 -7.64 29.20
CA LYS A 335 12.75 -6.76 29.63
C LYS A 335 12.45 -6.02 30.92
N THR A 336 11.18 -5.71 31.18
CA THR A 336 10.73 -5.12 32.45
C THR A 336 10.86 -6.10 33.62
N TYR A 337 10.96 -7.41 33.35
CA TYR A 337 11.13 -8.48 34.35
C TYR A 337 12.51 -9.17 34.28
N GLY A 338 13.40 -8.68 33.45
CA GLY A 338 14.83 -8.82 33.62
C GLY A 338 15.51 -10.05 33.00
N ASN A 339 14.89 -10.92 32.19
CA ASN A 339 15.56 -12.19 31.98
C ASN A 339 15.62 -12.84 30.59
N THR A 340 14.95 -12.33 29.55
CA THR A 340 15.03 -13.06 28.26
C THR A 340 14.91 -12.14 27.05
N LEU A 341 15.87 -12.16 26.15
CA LEU A 341 15.84 -11.48 24.88
C LEU A 341 15.94 -12.51 23.74
N ILE A 342 14.94 -12.56 22.86
CA ILE A 342 15.00 -13.35 21.62
C ILE A 342 15.30 -12.40 20.47
N SER A 343 16.46 -12.54 19.80
CA SER A 343 16.82 -11.66 18.69
C SER A 343 16.29 -12.20 17.37
N GLY A 344 15.83 -11.30 16.49
CA GLY A 344 15.25 -11.64 15.19
C GLY A 344 16.22 -12.27 14.17
N SER A 345 17.46 -12.50 14.56
CA SER A 345 18.48 -13.18 13.75
C SER A 345 18.68 -14.66 14.12
N GLY A 346 17.70 -15.25 14.80
CA GLY A 346 17.68 -16.71 15.06
C GLY A 346 18.50 -17.15 16.27
N GLY A 347 18.50 -16.37 17.35
CA GLY A 347 19.15 -16.75 18.60
C GLY A 347 18.35 -16.38 19.83
N LEU A 348 18.51 -17.14 20.91
CA LEU A 348 17.99 -16.86 22.25
C LEU A 348 19.08 -16.17 23.05
N GLU A 349 18.87 -14.94 23.47
CA GLU A 349 19.80 -14.19 24.31
C GLU A 349 19.17 -13.93 25.68
N PHE A 350 19.94 -14.20 26.73
CA PHE A 350 19.59 -13.89 28.11
C PHE A 350 20.45 -12.75 28.59
N VAL A 351 19.84 -11.75 29.21
CA VAL A 351 20.58 -10.61 29.80
C VAL A 351 20.38 -10.67 31.30
N ASP A 352 21.47 -10.71 32.07
CA ASP A 352 21.38 -10.65 33.52
C ASP A 352 21.14 -9.23 34.05
N SER A 353 20.97 -9.10 35.35
CA SER A 353 20.77 -7.80 36.01
C SER A 353 21.97 -6.86 35.91
N GLY A 354 23.12 -7.35 35.53
CA GLY A 354 24.36 -6.57 35.30
C GLY A 354 24.48 -6.07 33.86
N GLY A 355 23.59 -6.54 32.94
CA GLY A 355 23.62 -6.18 31.54
C GLY A 355 24.48 -7.12 30.67
N ASP A 356 25.01 -8.19 31.23
CA ASP A 356 25.78 -9.20 30.48
C ASP A 356 24.79 -10.08 29.68
N THR A 357 25.12 -10.32 28.41
CA THR A 357 24.32 -11.08 27.46
C THR A 357 24.81 -12.50 27.30
N TYR A 358 23.92 -13.45 27.42
CA TYR A 358 24.15 -14.88 27.24
C TYR A 358 23.17 -15.41 26.19
N GLY A 359 23.59 -16.25 25.25
CA GLY A 359 22.64 -16.69 24.25
C GLY A 359 23.04 -17.87 23.40
N PHE A 360 22.05 -18.36 22.67
CA PHE A 360 22.26 -19.33 21.60
C PHE A 360 22.17 -18.64 20.25
N LYS A 361 23.04 -18.99 19.34
CA LYS A 361 22.83 -18.71 17.91
C LYS A 361 22.54 -20.01 17.18
N THR A 362 21.43 -20.03 16.45
CA THR A 362 21.13 -21.11 15.51
C THR A 362 21.72 -20.75 14.16
N PHE A 363 22.54 -21.62 13.58
CA PHE A 363 23.06 -21.49 12.23
C PHE A 363 22.21 -22.31 11.25
N ALA A 364 22.15 -21.87 9.99
CA ALA A 364 21.57 -22.68 8.92
C ALA A 364 22.33 -24.01 8.83
N GLY A 365 21.69 -25.09 9.26
CA GLY A 365 22.32 -26.41 9.37
C GLY A 365 22.20 -27.07 10.74
N GLY A 366 21.48 -26.46 11.69
CA GLY A 366 21.11 -27.13 12.96
C GLY A 366 22.20 -27.12 14.03
N VAL A 367 23.22 -26.25 13.91
CA VAL A 367 24.25 -26.11 14.96
C VAL A 367 23.89 -24.91 15.84
N ALA A 368 23.80 -25.11 17.15
CA ALA A 368 23.66 -24.03 18.13
C ALA A 368 25.01 -23.69 18.74
N GLU A 369 25.35 -22.41 18.76
CA GLU A 369 26.50 -21.89 19.45
C GLU A 369 26.06 -21.09 20.67
N PHE A 370 26.61 -21.43 21.83
CA PHE A 370 26.44 -20.68 23.06
C PHE A 370 27.50 -19.59 23.19
N ALA A 371 27.09 -18.34 23.41
CA ALA A 371 28.02 -17.25 23.64
C ALA A 371 27.64 -16.48 24.93
N GLY A 372 28.62 -16.22 25.76
CA GLY A 372 28.49 -15.41 26.97
C GLY A 372 29.23 -15.99 28.19
N SER A 373 29.40 -15.17 29.27
CA SER A 373 30.20 -15.52 30.46
C SER A 373 29.60 -16.67 31.30
N MET A 374 28.30 -16.95 31.16
CA MET A 374 27.68 -18.10 31.82
C MET A 374 28.18 -19.44 31.30
N LEU A 375 28.73 -19.45 30.11
CA LEU A 375 29.25 -20.66 29.44
C LEU A 375 30.69 -20.99 29.79
N SER A 376 31.40 -20.15 30.52
CA SER A 376 32.70 -20.56 31.11
C SER A 376 32.52 -21.67 32.13
N ALA A 377 31.30 -21.87 32.67
CA ALA A 377 30.96 -22.93 33.63
C ALA A 377 30.23 -24.12 32.99
N VAL A 378 29.70 -24.00 31.77
CA VAL A 378 28.93 -25.04 31.05
C VAL A 378 29.68 -25.40 29.77
N GLN A 379 30.29 -26.56 29.73
CA GLN A 379 30.90 -27.07 28.51
C GLN A 379 29.79 -27.62 27.59
N PRO A 380 29.64 -27.11 26.35
CA PRO A 380 28.70 -27.69 25.40
C PRO A 380 29.16 -29.09 25.01
N VAL A 381 28.39 -30.09 25.34
CA VAL A 381 28.58 -31.47 24.87
C VAL A 381 27.52 -31.68 23.76
N GLY A 382 27.79 -31.17 22.64
CA GLY A 382 27.23 -31.31 21.30
C GLY A 382 25.97 -32.03 21.06
N MET A 383 25.00 -31.94 20.62
CA MET A 383 23.98 -32.35 19.63
C MET A 383 22.61 -31.77 19.92
N ILE A 384 22.09 -31.08 18.92
CA ILE A 384 20.66 -30.79 18.81
C ILE A 384 20.04 -32.04 18.22
N GLU A 385 19.15 -32.71 18.95
CA GLU A 385 18.23 -33.70 18.39
C GLU A 385 16.98 -32.96 17.89
N ASP A 386 16.79 -32.93 16.57
CA ASP A 386 15.55 -32.55 15.95
C ASP A 386 14.58 -33.74 16.06
N THR A 387 13.56 -33.61 16.89
CA THR A 387 12.50 -34.60 16.97
C THR A 387 11.31 -34.11 16.18
N ALA A 388 10.61 -35.02 15.49
CA ALA A 388 9.53 -34.77 14.55
C ALA A 388 8.29 -33.98 15.12
N ASP A 389 8.33 -33.56 16.39
CA ASP A 389 7.19 -33.01 17.13
C ASP A 389 7.41 -31.53 17.58
N ASN A 390 8.12 -30.73 16.84
CA ASN A 390 8.40 -29.33 17.18
C ASN A 390 9.12 -29.11 18.53
N VAL A 391 9.87 -30.09 19.00
CA VAL A 391 10.65 -30.03 20.22
C VAL A 391 12.13 -29.92 19.85
N VAL A 392 12.76 -28.83 20.22
CA VAL A 392 14.21 -28.66 20.10
C VAL A 392 14.84 -28.98 21.44
N SER A 393 15.74 -29.99 21.51
CA SER A 393 16.46 -30.33 22.71
C SER A 393 17.97 -30.14 22.50
N PHE A 394 18.65 -29.68 23.53
CA PHE A 394 20.13 -29.60 23.56
C PHE A 394 20.66 -30.13 24.88
N VAL A 395 21.85 -30.66 24.84
CA VAL A 395 22.54 -31.20 26.00
C VAL A 395 23.71 -30.35 26.37
N GLY A 396 23.80 -29.92 27.61
CA GLY A 396 24.91 -29.17 28.16
C GLY A 396 25.42 -29.83 29.47
N ALA A 397 26.64 -29.60 29.83
CA ALA A 397 27.24 -30.05 31.10
C ALA A 397 27.48 -28.87 32.04
N LEU A 398 27.09 -29.05 33.31
CA LEU A 398 27.44 -28.11 34.39
C LEU A 398 28.20 -28.90 35.44
N GLY A 399 29.54 -28.69 35.49
CA GLY A 399 30.42 -29.57 36.27
C GLY A 399 30.38 -31.00 35.76
N ASP A 400 30.20 -31.97 36.67
CA ASP A 400 30.11 -33.40 36.36
C ASP A 400 28.73 -33.86 35.92
N LYS A 401 27.75 -32.94 35.82
CA LYS A 401 26.35 -33.27 35.48
C LYS A 401 26.02 -32.85 34.08
N LYS A 402 25.35 -33.75 33.33
CA LYS A 402 24.79 -33.44 32.01
C LYS A 402 23.31 -33.13 32.13
N PHE A 403 22.85 -32.12 31.42
CA PHE A 403 21.46 -31.68 31.37
C PHE A 403 20.97 -31.63 29.95
N ARG A 404 19.75 -32.15 29.74
CA ARG A 404 18.99 -31.92 28.52
C ARG A 404 17.97 -30.82 28.75
N TRP A 405 17.95 -29.89 27.82
CA TRP A 405 16.99 -28.79 27.79
C TRP A 405 16.01 -29.05 26.66
N LYS A 406 14.73 -29.06 26.95
CA LYS A 406 13.66 -29.19 25.97
C LYS A 406 12.96 -27.89 25.80
N CYS A 407 12.88 -27.41 24.56
CA CYS A 407 12.09 -26.27 24.16
C CYS A 407 10.82 -26.79 23.47
N THR A 408 9.66 -26.52 24.04
CA THR A 408 8.36 -26.99 23.52
C THR A 408 7.50 -25.78 23.23
N GLU A 409 6.91 -25.73 22.04
CA GLU A 409 5.93 -24.73 21.66
C GLU A 409 4.51 -25.30 21.88
N ALA A 410 3.71 -24.61 22.70
CA ALA A 410 2.31 -24.94 22.87
C ALA A 410 1.47 -24.38 21.72
N THR A 411 0.27 -24.94 21.54
CA THR A 411 -0.67 -24.53 20.47
C THR A 411 -1.11 -23.07 20.55
N ASP A 412 -0.91 -22.39 21.66
CA ASP A 412 -1.13 -20.95 21.86
C ASP A 412 0.11 -20.09 21.54
N GLY A 413 1.19 -20.71 21.05
CA GLY A 413 2.47 -20.07 20.76
C GLY A 413 3.32 -19.77 21.99
N THR A 414 2.99 -20.34 23.15
CA THR A 414 3.82 -20.23 24.35
C THR A 414 4.99 -21.20 24.24
N ILE A 415 6.21 -20.69 24.45
CA ILE A 415 7.42 -21.51 24.49
C ILE A 415 7.75 -21.83 25.92
N SER A 416 7.84 -23.10 26.26
CA SER A 416 8.31 -23.59 27.56
C SER A 416 9.72 -24.20 27.42
N LEU A 417 10.56 -23.94 28.41
CA LEU A 417 11.90 -24.51 28.52
C LEU A 417 11.96 -25.40 29.77
N GLU A 418 12.09 -26.67 29.55
CA GLU A 418 12.25 -27.67 30.64
C GLU A 418 13.67 -28.22 30.71
N ARG A 419 14.18 -28.37 31.91
CA ARG A 419 15.52 -28.94 32.16
C ARG A 419 15.40 -30.31 32.77
N GLU A 420 16.02 -31.29 32.17
CA GLU A 420 16.11 -32.66 32.64
C GLU A 420 17.58 -33.06 32.86
N GLU A 421 17.90 -33.67 33.98
CA GLU A 421 19.24 -34.20 34.22
C GLU A 421 19.41 -35.52 33.45
N VAL A 422 20.42 -35.60 32.59
CA VAL A 422 20.72 -36.79 31.80
C VAL A 422 21.56 -37.73 32.65
N VAL A 423 20.94 -38.78 33.15
CA VAL A 423 21.65 -39.86 33.83
C VAL A 423 22.11 -40.87 32.77
N GLU A 424 23.42 -40.97 32.55
CA GLU A 424 23.95 -42.02 31.68
C GLU A 424 23.66 -43.39 32.38
N SER A 425 22.76 -44.18 31.79
CA SER A 425 22.65 -45.57 32.18
C SER A 425 23.93 -46.31 31.77
N GLY A 426 24.71 -46.69 32.76
CA GLY A 426 25.94 -47.47 32.61
C GLY A 426 25.75 -48.81 31.98
#